data_5348eb9bec506af190a433fefa3189a4
#
_entry.id   5348eb9bec506af190a433fefa3189a4
#
_cell.length_a   1.000
_cell.length_b   1.000
_cell.length_c   1.000
_cell.angle_alpha   90.00
_cell.angle_beta   90.00
_cell.angle_gamma   90.00
#
_symmetry.space_group_name_H-M   'P 1'
#
loop_
_entity.id
_entity.type
_entity.pdbx_description
1 polymer ?
#
loop_
_entity_poly.entity_id
_entity_poly.type
_entity_poly.pdbx_seq_one_letter_code
_entity_poly.pdbx_strand_id
1 'polypeptide(L)'
;ARKTTFVQLVNGRALVMSEQHYLYRHPEVIKNTVRQWANLTFNWDGIIPGTKELDKGRNLGKGKRVTTNAYIASFLIQSGKSGFRNAVLEELADITPARVFNGQVRSKIIISYLSSPRQVKMGEWEVEMVATRVLVNLPGGVDEEINFNRTFKLKAVDIPSPQSNDSSALEQQLYEMRSAGLEIVKISEFTGGEAVREGEREGKGVREEKIIHSHFI
;
A
#
# COMPACT_ATOMS: atom_id res chain seq x y z
N ALA A 1 -16.30 30.50 -20.77
CA ALA A 1 -15.83 29.25 -21.40
C ALA A 1 -15.47 28.29 -20.27
N ARG A 2 -16.08 27.08 -20.24
CA ARG A 2 -15.74 26.03 -19.25
C ARG A 2 -14.36 25.51 -19.61
N LYS A 3 -13.42 25.58 -18.67
CA LYS A 3 -12.11 24.93 -18.81
C LYS A 3 -12.32 23.42 -18.66
N THR A 4 -12.00 22.68 -19.70
CA THR A 4 -12.01 21.21 -19.67
C THR A 4 -10.61 20.72 -19.32
N THR A 5 -10.49 19.96 -18.27
CA THR A 5 -9.22 19.35 -17.88
C THR A 5 -9.18 17.92 -18.41
N PHE A 6 -8.17 17.60 -19.21
CA PHE A 6 -7.89 16.24 -19.67
C PHE A 6 -6.96 15.56 -18.70
N VAL A 7 -7.35 14.37 -18.23
CA VAL A 7 -6.49 13.54 -17.40
C VAL A 7 -6.16 12.28 -18.18
N GLN A 8 -4.90 12.06 -18.48
CA GLN A 8 -4.42 10.82 -19.06
C GLN A 8 -4.18 9.80 -17.95
N LEU A 9 -4.88 8.67 -17.99
CA LEU A 9 -4.68 7.58 -17.06
C LEU A 9 -3.52 6.68 -17.50
N VAL A 10 -2.89 5.98 -16.57
CA VAL A 10 -1.74 5.09 -16.79
C VAL A 10 -2.02 3.99 -17.84
N ASN A 11 -3.29 3.67 -18.08
CA ASN A 11 -3.71 2.70 -19.11
C ASN A 11 -3.94 3.31 -20.51
N GLY A 12 -3.52 4.55 -20.74
CA GLY A 12 -3.66 5.23 -22.03
C GLY A 12 -5.07 5.73 -22.36
N ARG A 13 -6.04 5.59 -21.46
CA ARG A 13 -7.38 6.15 -21.64
C ARG A 13 -7.41 7.60 -21.20
N ALA A 14 -7.81 8.49 -22.11
CA ALA A 14 -8.10 9.87 -21.76
C ALA A 14 -9.56 10.00 -21.32
N LEU A 15 -9.79 10.56 -20.15
CA LEU A 15 -11.10 10.91 -19.65
C LEU A 15 -11.26 12.43 -19.70
N VAL A 16 -12.35 12.89 -20.27
CA VAL A 16 -12.77 14.29 -20.17
C VAL A 16 -13.45 14.45 -18.82
N MET A 17 -12.81 15.19 -17.91
CA MET A 17 -13.40 15.48 -16.60
C MET A 17 -13.94 16.90 -16.58
N SER A 18 -15.12 17.06 -15.97
CA SER A 18 -15.58 18.38 -15.51
C SER A 18 -14.65 18.86 -14.39
N GLU A 19 -14.63 20.17 -14.14
CA GLU A 19 -13.85 20.75 -13.04
C GLU A 19 -14.19 20.03 -11.73
N GLN A 20 -13.19 19.34 -11.16
CA GLN A 20 -13.31 18.58 -9.92
C GLN A 20 -12.64 19.34 -8.78
N HIS A 21 -13.10 19.08 -7.57
CA HIS A 21 -12.43 19.61 -6.38
C HIS A 21 -10.96 19.12 -6.32
N TYR A 22 -10.02 19.98 -5.92
CA TYR A 22 -8.58 19.65 -5.93
C TYR A 22 -8.21 18.42 -5.08
N LEU A 23 -9.03 18.06 -4.09
CA LEU A 23 -8.88 16.84 -3.30
C LEU A 23 -9.52 15.59 -3.94
N TYR A 24 -10.23 15.75 -5.07
CA TYR A 24 -10.84 14.60 -5.74
C TYR A 24 -9.75 13.66 -6.29
N ARG A 25 -9.97 12.37 -6.13
CA ARG A 25 -9.20 11.32 -6.78
C ARG A 25 -10.14 10.29 -7.40
N HIS A 26 -9.82 9.87 -8.61
CA HIS A 26 -10.63 8.87 -9.30
C HIS A 26 -10.55 7.53 -8.54
N PRO A 27 -11.68 6.77 -8.40
CA PRO A 27 -11.70 5.51 -7.67
C PRO A 27 -10.60 4.51 -8.07
N GLU A 28 -10.32 4.38 -9.37
CA GLU A 28 -9.26 3.48 -9.84
C GLU A 28 -7.85 3.95 -9.45
N VAL A 29 -7.60 5.24 -9.33
CA VAL A 29 -6.33 5.77 -8.83
C VAL A 29 -6.14 5.39 -7.36
N ILE A 30 -7.20 5.49 -6.56
CA ILE A 30 -7.18 5.11 -5.14
C ILE A 30 -6.90 3.60 -4.99
N LYS A 31 -7.65 2.76 -5.73
CA LYS A 31 -7.45 1.30 -5.73
C LYS A 31 -6.05 0.92 -6.20
N ASN A 32 -5.55 1.56 -7.24
CA ASN A 32 -4.21 1.29 -7.76
C ASN A 32 -3.12 1.65 -6.77
N THR A 33 -3.28 2.72 -5.99
CA THR A 33 -2.33 3.09 -4.93
C THR A 33 -2.21 1.97 -3.89
N VAL A 34 -3.35 1.43 -3.42
CA VAL A 34 -3.37 0.31 -2.46
C VAL A 34 -2.75 -0.95 -3.06
N ARG A 35 -3.14 -1.29 -4.30
CA ARG A 35 -2.60 -2.47 -5.02
C ARG A 35 -1.08 -2.35 -5.22
N GLN A 36 -0.60 -1.19 -5.62
CA GLN A 36 0.82 -0.94 -5.83
C GLN A 36 1.60 -1.07 -4.52
N TRP A 37 1.10 -0.48 -3.44
CA TRP A 37 1.70 -0.62 -2.11
C TRP A 37 1.83 -2.09 -1.71
N ALA A 38 0.75 -2.87 -1.80
CA ALA A 38 0.75 -4.27 -1.42
C ALA A 38 1.70 -5.12 -2.27
N ASN A 39 1.69 -4.92 -3.59
CA ASN A 39 2.58 -5.65 -4.50
C ASN A 39 4.06 -5.35 -4.23
N LEU A 40 4.43 -4.08 -4.07
CA LEU A 40 5.81 -3.70 -3.78
C LEU A 40 6.26 -4.19 -2.40
N THR A 41 5.34 -4.17 -1.43
CA THR A 41 5.65 -4.57 -0.05
C THR A 41 5.87 -6.08 0.07
N PHE A 42 5.08 -6.90 -0.62
CA PHE A 42 5.03 -8.33 -0.37
C PHE A 42 5.47 -9.24 -1.52
N ASN A 43 5.76 -8.70 -2.72
CA ASN A 43 6.34 -9.53 -3.78
C ASN A 43 7.87 -9.48 -3.67
N TRP A 44 8.44 -10.56 -3.15
CA TRP A 44 9.87 -10.71 -2.92
C TRP A 44 10.38 -11.88 -3.78
N ASP A 45 11.13 -11.59 -4.81
CA ASP A 45 11.77 -12.57 -5.67
C ASP A 45 13.28 -12.72 -5.40
N GLY A 46 13.80 -11.91 -4.47
CA GLY A 46 15.19 -11.90 -4.07
C GLY A 46 16.10 -11.09 -4.97
N ILE A 47 15.55 -10.38 -5.97
CA ILE A 47 16.32 -9.62 -6.96
C ILE A 47 15.86 -8.16 -6.93
N ILE A 48 16.79 -7.23 -7.13
CA ILE A 48 16.46 -5.81 -7.31
C ILE A 48 15.72 -5.65 -8.66
N PRO A 49 14.51 -5.07 -8.69
CA PRO A 49 13.70 -4.93 -9.90
C PRO A 49 14.46 -4.28 -11.05
N GLY A 50 14.31 -4.88 -12.23
CA GLY A 50 14.99 -4.41 -13.45
C GLY A 50 16.47 -4.77 -13.53
N THR A 51 16.99 -5.53 -12.55
CA THR A 51 18.39 -5.99 -12.52
C THR A 51 18.48 -7.51 -12.38
N LYS A 52 19.70 -8.04 -12.38
CA LYS A 52 20.01 -9.44 -12.00
C LYS A 52 20.68 -9.53 -10.62
N GLU A 53 20.75 -8.41 -9.91
CA GLU A 53 21.44 -8.32 -8.63
C GLU A 53 20.54 -8.78 -7.47
N LEU A 54 21.14 -9.51 -6.54
CA LEU A 54 20.47 -9.92 -5.32
C LEU A 54 20.08 -8.71 -4.49
N ASP A 55 18.81 -8.66 -4.05
CA ASP A 55 18.33 -7.63 -3.15
C ASP A 55 18.86 -7.88 -1.72
N LYS A 56 19.89 -7.16 -1.34
CA LYS A 56 20.46 -7.20 0.02
C LYS A 56 19.59 -6.45 1.04
N GLY A 57 18.52 -5.82 0.58
CA GLY A 57 17.60 -5.04 1.39
C GLY A 57 18.15 -3.71 1.90
N ARG A 58 17.29 -2.99 2.60
CA ARG A 58 17.61 -1.72 3.28
C ARG A 58 17.70 -1.94 4.77
N ASN A 59 18.82 -1.54 5.35
CA ASN A 59 19.04 -1.60 6.79
C ASN A 59 18.33 -0.43 7.49
N LEU A 60 17.51 -0.75 8.48
CA LEU A 60 16.78 0.22 9.31
C LEU A 60 17.47 0.52 10.64
N GLY A 61 18.62 -0.11 10.90
CA GLY A 61 19.28 -0.08 12.19
C GLY A 61 18.89 -1.25 13.10
N LYS A 62 19.63 -1.45 14.18
CA LYS A 62 19.37 -2.50 15.20
C LYS A 62 19.19 -3.91 14.62
N GLY A 63 19.85 -4.22 13.50
CA GLY A 63 19.73 -5.51 12.82
C GLY A 63 18.45 -5.70 11.99
N LYS A 64 17.53 -4.74 11.97
CA LYS A 64 16.30 -4.79 11.19
C LYS A 64 16.56 -4.44 9.73
N ARG A 65 15.92 -5.18 8.81
CA ARG A 65 16.09 -5.02 7.37
C ARG A 65 14.78 -5.32 6.64
N VAL A 66 14.50 -4.54 5.61
CA VAL A 66 13.38 -4.75 4.69
C VAL A 66 13.89 -4.89 3.25
N THR A 67 13.09 -5.48 2.37
CA THR A 67 13.42 -5.52 0.93
C THR A 67 13.46 -4.10 0.35
N THR A 68 14.21 -3.92 -0.72
CA THR A 68 14.31 -2.61 -1.40
C THR A 68 12.93 -2.13 -1.85
N ASN A 69 12.10 -3.01 -2.40
CA ASN A 69 10.74 -2.66 -2.82
C ASN A 69 9.82 -2.27 -1.65
N ALA A 70 9.87 -2.99 -0.52
CA ALA A 70 9.10 -2.63 0.66
C ALA A 70 9.51 -1.25 1.21
N TYR A 71 10.82 -0.95 1.17
CA TYR A 71 11.30 0.39 1.52
C TYR A 71 10.76 1.47 0.57
N ILE A 72 10.75 1.22 -0.74
CA ILE A 72 10.17 2.12 -1.75
C ILE A 72 8.67 2.28 -1.49
N ALA A 73 7.92 1.19 -1.28
CA ALA A 73 6.49 1.24 -0.99
C ALA A 73 6.16 2.09 0.25
N SER A 74 7.06 2.13 1.23
CA SER A 74 6.85 2.94 2.44
C SER A 74 6.71 4.44 2.17
N PHE A 75 7.13 4.94 0.99
CA PHE A 75 6.92 6.34 0.60
C PHE A 75 5.47 6.67 0.23
N LEU A 76 4.61 5.66 0.05
CA LEU A 76 3.16 5.84 -0.05
C LEU A 76 2.48 5.97 1.32
N ILE A 77 3.19 5.71 2.41
CA ILE A 77 2.69 5.85 3.78
C ILE A 77 2.98 7.27 4.27
N GLN A 78 2.02 7.84 4.98
CA GLN A 78 2.16 9.16 5.55
C GLN A 78 3.44 9.27 6.37
N SER A 79 4.29 10.21 6.00
CA SER A 79 5.45 10.62 6.76
C SER A 79 5.06 11.78 7.68
N GLY A 80 5.68 11.88 8.85
CA GLY A 80 5.49 13.00 9.75
C GLY A 80 5.53 12.65 11.24
N LYS A 81 4.96 13.52 12.06
CA LYS A 81 5.03 13.40 13.53
C LYS A 81 4.38 12.13 14.11
N SER A 82 3.49 11.48 13.36
CA SER A 82 2.83 10.26 13.81
C SER A 82 3.77 9.04 13.92
N GLY A 83 4.93 9.08 13.22
CA GLY A 83 5.84 7.92 13.15
C GLY A 83 5.27 6.70 12.43
N PHE A 84 4.09 6.80 11.82
CA PHE A 84 3.37 5.66 11.23
C PHE A 84 4.20 4.94 10.17
N ARG A 85 4.87 5.65 9.27
CA ARG A 85 5.76 5.05 8.27
C ARG A 85 6.88 4.22 8.91
N ASN A 86 7.48 4.73 9.98
CA ASN A 86 8.56 4.02 10.67
C ASN A 86 8.02 2.77 11.38
N ALA A 87 6.84 2.85 12.01
CA ALA A 87 6.20 1.71 12.64
C ALA A 87 5.93 0.59 11.62
N VAL A 88 5.36 0.94 10.45
CA VAL A 88 5.14 -0.03 9.37
C VAL A 88 6.45 -0.65 8.88
N LEU A 89 7.52 0.14 8.71
CA LEU A 89 8.82 -0.39 8.31
C LEU A 89 9.41 -1.34 9.36
N GLU A 90 9.27 -1.04 10.65
CA GLU A 90 9.72 -1.91 11.72
C GLU A 90 8.97 -3.25 11.74
N GLU A 91 7.65 -3.23 11.60
CA GLU A 91 6.84 -4.45 11.52
C GLU A 91 7.15 -5.27 10.27
N LEU A 92 7.32 -4.60 9.11
CA LEU A 92 7.76 -5.28 7.89
C LEU A 92 9.11 -5.97 8.07
N ALA A 93 10.05 -5.34 8.80
CA ALA A 93 11.34 -5.95 9.08
C ALA A 93 11.21 -7.18 9.98
N ASP A 94 10.29 -7.14 10.95
CA ASP A 94 10.07 -8.25 11.88
C ASP A 94 9.47 -9.49 11.19
N ILE A 95 8.64 -9.28 10.16
CA ILE A 95 8.03 -10.36 9.38
C ILE A 95 8.82 -10.77 8.13
N THR A 96 9.93 -10.08 7.82
CA THR A 96 10.77 -10.40 6.66
C THR A 96 11.86 -11.39 7.08
N PRO A 97 11.78 -12.68 6.66
CA PRO A 97 12.78 -13.66 7.03
C PRO A 97 14.15 -13.28 6.48
N ALA A 98 15.23 -13.45 7.29
CA ALA A 98 16.59 -13.15 6.84
C ALA A 98 16.99 -13.93 5.56
N ARG A 99 16.39 -15.11 5.34
CA ARG A 99 16.60 -15.96 4.16
C ARG A 99 16.07 -15.35 2.85
N VAL A 100 15.27 -14.29 2.91
CA VAL A 100 14.87 -13.49 1.72
C VAL A 100 16.11 -12.89 1.07
N PHE A 101 17.03 -12.34 1.87
CA PHE A 101 18.21 -11.62 1.38
C PHE A 101 19.33 -12.51 0.81
N ASN A 102 19.16 -13.83 0.87
CA ASN A 102 20.03 -14.80 0.20
C ASN A 102 19.28 -15.62 -0.87
N GLY A 103 18.04 -15.21 -1.22
CA GLY A 103 17.25 -15.83 -2.26
C GLY A 103 16.60 -17.17 -1.91
N GLN A 104 16.67 -17.60 -0.63
CA GLN A 104 16.11 -18.88 -0.19
C GLN A 104 14.61 -18.80 0.18
N VAL A 105 14.08 -17.61 0.37
CA VAL A 105 12.64 -17.38 0.58
C VAL A 105 12.16 -16.35 -0.41
N ARG A 106 11.05 -16.64 -1.04
CA ARG A 106 10.30 -15.71 -1.90
C ARG A 106 8.94 -15.47 -1.31
N SER A 107 8.33 -14.37 -1.66
CA SER A 107 6.96 -14.05 -1.26
C SER A 107 6.17 -13.49 -2.42
N LYS A 108 4.88 -13.78 -2.42
CA LYS A 108 3.92 -13.22 -3.37
C LYS A 108 2.62 -12.89 -2.63
N ILE A 109 2.01 -11.75 -2.96
CA ILE A 109 0.66 -11.43 -2.50
C ILE A 109 -0.34 -11.70 -3.64
N ILE A 110 -1.41 -12.40 -3.29
CA ILE A 110 -2.54 -12.71 -4.19
C ILE A 110 -3.74 -11.93 -3.66
N ILE A 111 -4.10 -10.84 -4.35
CA ILE A 111 -5.24 -10.01 -3.99
C ILE A 111 -6.48 -10.62 -4.62
N SER A 112 -7.36 -11.21 -3.81
CA SER A 112 -8.62 -11.81 -4.25
C SER A 112 -9.76 -10.80 -4.32
N TYR A 113 -9.72 -9.76 -3.49
CA TYR A 113 -10.74 -8.71 -3.47
C TYR A 113 -10.15 -7.35 -3.10
N LEU A 114 -10.64 -6.31 -3.75
CA LEU A 114 -10.35 -4.92 -3.43
C LEU A 114 -11.63 -4.12 -3.61
N SER A 115 -12.16 -3.57 -2.51
CA SER A 115 -13.43 -2.84 -2.53
C SER A 115 -13.38 -1.59 -3.38
N SER A 116 -14.54 -1.10 -3.79
CA SER A 116 -14.64 0.29 -4.24
C SER A 116 -14.29 1.23 -3.09
N PRO A 117 -13.58 2.35 -3.36
CA PRO A 117 -13.24 3.31 -2.32
C PRO A 117 -14.51 3.93 -1.72
N ARG A 118 -14.65 3.85 -0.40
CA ARG A 118 -15.71 4.51 0.34
C ARG A 118 -15.20 5.86 0.84
N GLN A 119 -15.79 6.92 0.37
CA GLN A 119 -15.42 8.26 0.83
C GLN A 119 -15.88 8.48 2.28
N VAL A 120 -14.93 8.74 3.18
CA VAL A 120 -15.20 9.02 4.61
C VAL A 120 -15.49 10.51 4.80
N LYS A 121 -14.69 11.34 4.18
CA LYS A 121 -14.88 12.79 4.05
C LYS A 121 -14.20 13.29 2.78
N MET A 122 -14.33 14.56 2.48
CA MET A 122 -13.67 15.15 1.32
C MET A 122 -12.16 14.93 1.39
N GLY A 123 -11.62 14.26 0.36
CA GLY A 123 -10.19 13.94 0.26
C GLY A 123 -9.72 12.78 1.15
N GLU A 124 -10.62 12.01 1.75
CA GLU A 124 -10.26 10.79 2.50
C GLU A 124 -11.17 9.62 2.14
N TRP A 125 -10.59 8.45 1.97
CA TRP A 125 -11.28 7.23 1.56
C TRP A 125 -10.80 6.02 2.36
N GLU A 126 -11.65 5.01 2.43
CA GLU A 126 -11.31 3.68 2.91
C GLU A 126 -11.47 2.65 1.78
N VAL A 127 -10.54 1.70 1.75
CA VAL A 127 -10.51 0.57 0.80
C VAL A 127 -10.23 -0.70 1.58
N GLU A 128 -11.03 -1.72 1.38
CA GLU A 128 -10.86 -3.04 1.97
C GLU A 128 -10.16 -3.98 0.99
N MET A 129 -9.19 -4.72 1.48
CA MET A 129 -8.45 -5.72 0.74
C MET A 129 -8.59 -7.09 1.40
N VAL A 130 -8.90 -8.09 0.61
CA VAL A 130 -8.77 -9.50 0.97
C VAL A 130 -7.65 -10.09 0.12
N ALA A 131 -6.62 -10.61 0.75
CA ALA A 131 -5.47 -11.15 0.08
C ALA A 131 -4.84 -12.32 0.86
N THR A 132 -4.03 -13.11 0.16
CA THR A 132 -3.20 -14.15 0.75
C THR A 132 -1.75 -13.87 0.40
N ARG A 133 -0.86 -13.87 1.40
CA ARG A 133 0.58 -13.89 1.21
C ARG A 133 1.05 -15.33 1.15
N VAL A 134 1.81 -15.66 0.14
CA VAL A 134 2.42 -16.99 -0.02
C VAL A 134 3.93 -16.84 0.16
N LEU A 135 4.48 -17.50 1.17
CA LEU A 135 5.92 -17.61 1.37
C LEU A 135 6.40 -18.94 0.79
N VAL A 136 7.29 -18.87 -0.19
CA VAL A 136 7.87 -20.02 -0.86
C VAL A 136 9.27 -20.28 -0.32
N ASN A 137 9.46 -21.42 0.32
CA ASN A 137 10.74 -21.83 0.88
C ASN A 137 11.54 -22.68 -0.11
N LEU A 138 12.75 -22.24 -0.49
CA LEU A 138 13.63 -22.92 -1.46
C LEU A 138 14.89 -23.47 -0.78
N PRO A 139 15.45 -24.63 -1.23
CA PRO A 139 14.80 -25.67 -2.02
C PRO A 139 13.94 -26.60 -1.16
N GLY A 140 12.73 -26.92 -1.64
CA GLY A 140 11.93 -28.02 -1.10
C GLY A 140 11.36 -27.88 0.30
N GLY A 141 11.27 -26.63 0.83
CA GLY A 141 10.57 -26.35 2.08
C GLY A 141 9.05 -26.34 1.89
N VAL A 142 8.32 -26.31 3.00
CA VAL A 142 6.87 -26.16 2.99
C VAL A 142 6.52 -24.68 2.75
N ASP A 143 5.62 -24.44 1.80
CA ASP A 143 5.08 -23.11 1.56
C ASP A 143 4.10 -22.72 2.68
N GLU A 144 4.11 -21.43 3.03
CA GLU A 144 3.20 -20.87 4.01
C GLU A 144 2.20 -19.93 3.34
N GLU A 145 0.93 -20.09 3.68
CA GLU A 145 -0.14 -19.16 3.29
C GLU A 145 -0.59 -18.35 4.51
N ILE A 146 -0.55 -17.02 4.37
CA ILE A 146 -0.88 -16.09 5.45
C ILE A 146 -1.98 -15.16 4.96
N ASN A 147 -3.11 -15.14 5.65
CA ASN A 147 -4.20 -14.23 5.35
C ASN A 147 -3.75 -12.78 5.59
N PHE A 148 -4.04 -11.92 4.62
CA PHE A 148 -3.76 -10.50 4.68
C PHE A 148 -5.04 -9.72 4.33
N ASN A 149 -5.93 -9.59 5.32
CA ASN A 149 -7.17 -8.85 5.18
C ASN A 149 -7.01 -7.51 5.89
N ARG A 150 -7.06 -6.41 5.14
CA ARG A 150 -6.76 -5.07 5.67
C ARG A 150 -7.73 -4.02 5.13
N THR A 151 -8.05 -3.07 6.00
CA THR A 151 -8.68 -1.79 5.61
C THR A 151 -7.60 -0.73 5.54
N PHE A 152 -7.51 -0.07 4.40
CA PHE A 152 -6.61 1.04 4.14
C PHE A 152 -7.38 2.35 4.21
N LYS A 153 -6.92 3.30 4.99
CA LYS A 153 -7.40 4.67 4.94
C LYS A 153 -6.39 5.53 4.17
N LEU A 154 -6.88 6.22 3.15
CA LEU A 154 -6.06 7.08 2.29
C LEU A 154 -6.52 8.51 2.40
N LYS A 155 -5.57 9.42 2.16
CA LYS A 155 -5.81 10.87 2.13
C LYS A 155 -5.20 11.48 0.89
N ALA A 156 -5.94 12.43 0.28
CA ALA A 156 -5.40 13.25 -0.78
C ALA A 156 -4.32 14.19 -0.23
N VAL A 157 -3.22 14.27 -0.93
CA VAL A 157 -2.09 15.16 -0.66
C VAL A 157 -1.68 15.89 -1.93
N ASP A 158 -0.83 16.90 -1.80
CA ASP A 158 -0.31 17.61 -2.95
C ASP A 158 0.52 16.67 -3.83
N ILE A 159 0.34 16.82 -5.14
CA ILE A 159 1.12 16.09 -6.12
C ILE A 159 2.51 16.71 -6.17
N PRO A 160 3.58 15.91 -6.06
CA PRO A 160 4.94 16.44 -6.13
C PRO A 160 5.20 17.11 -7.48
N SER A 161 6.09 18.10 -7.47
CA SER A 161 6.53 18.73 -8.72
C SER A 161 7.23 17.72 -9.65
N PRO A 162 7.09 17.87 -10.96
CA PRO A 162 7.78 17.01 -11.91
C PRO A 162 9.29 16.99 -11.66
N GLN A 163 9.88 15.82 -11.79
CA GLN A 163 11.33 15.63 -11.65
C GLN A 163 12.06 16.19 -12.86
N SER A 164 13.34 16.57 -12.68
CA SER A 164 14.21 16.94 -13.79
C SER A 164 14.61 15.71 -14.61
N ASN A 165 15.04 15.92 -15.86
CA ASN A 165 15.50 14.84 -16.73
C ASN A 165 16.76 14.12 -16.20
N ASP A 166 17.47 14.73 -15.24
CA ASP A 166 18.68 14.18 -14.63
C ASP A 166 18.39 13.38 -13.35
N SER A 167 17.10 13.16 -13.01
CA SER A 167 16.73 12.38 -11.84
C SER A 167 17.12 10.92 -11.98
N SER A 168 17.57 10.32 -10.87
CA SER A 168 17.86 8.88 -10.83
C SER A 168 16.60 8.03 -11.06
N ALA A 169 16.79 6.78 -11.49
CA ALA A 169 15.67 5.85 -11.69
C ALA A 169 14.81 5.68 -10.43
N LEU A 170 15.42 5.71 -9.25
CA LEU A 170 14.70 5.64 -7.97
C LEU A 170 13.85 6.90 -7.75
N GLU A 171 14.38 8.09 -8.00
CA GLU A 171 13.65 9.34 -7.86
C GLU A 171 12.47 9.41 -8.82
N GLN A 172 12.66 8.96 -10.06
CA GLN A 172 11.59 8.86 -11.05
C GLN A 172 10.49 7.90 -10.58
N GLN A 173 10.85 6.72 -10.09
CA GLN A 173 9.90 5.74 -9.54
C GLN A 173 9.12 6.31 -8.35
N LEU A 174 9.80 6.98 -7.43
CA LEU A 174 9.15 7.63 -6.27
C LEU A 174 8.20 8.75 -6.72
N TYR A 175 8.58 9.53 -7.72
CA TYR A 175 7.73 10.54 -8.29
C TYR A 175 6.46 9.93 -8.91
N GLU A 176 6.61 8.91 -9.75
CA GLU A 176 5.48 8.22 -10.38
C GLU A 176 4.50 7.66 -9.34
N MET A 177 5.01 7.03 -8.29
CA MET A 177 4.19 6.51 -7.21
C MET A 177 3.42 7.61 -6.48
N ARG A 178 4.05 8.74 -6.21
CA ARG A 178 3.45 9.87 -5.48
C ARG A 178 2.63 10.80 -6.37
N SER A 179 2.71 10.66 -7.69
CA SER A 179 1.94 11.47 -8.66
C SER A 179 0.42 11.26 -8.55
N ALA A 180 -0.02 10.17 -7.94
CA ALA A 180 -1.42 9.95 -7.58
C ALA A 180 -1.95 10.98 -6.56
N GLY A 181 -1.06 11.68 -5.83
CA GLY A 181 -1.41 12.64 -4.78
C GLY A 181 -2.20 11.98 -3.66
N LEU A 182 -1.76 10.80 -3.22
CA LEU A 182 -2.38 10.00 -2.17
C LEU A 182 -1.33 9.51 -1.17
N GLU A 183 -1.70 9.47 0.09
CA GLU A 183 -0.94 8.81 1.15
C GLU A 183 -1.84 7.85 1.94
N ILE A 184 -1.28 6.70 2.33
CA ILE A 184 -1.91 5.76 3.26
C ILE A 184 -1.67 6.29 4.67
N VAL A 185 -2.75 6.58 5.40
CA VAL A 185 -2.69 7.18 6.74
C VAL A 185 -3.02 6.20 7.85
N LYS A 186 -3.63 5.06 7.50
CA LYS A 186 -3.92 3.96 8.43
C LYS A 186 -4.03 2.65 7.68
N ILE A 187 -3.56 1.58 8.29
CA ILE A 187 -3.80 0.19 7.89
C ILE A 187 -4.30 -0.51 9.14
N SER A 188 -5.41 -1.23 9.04
CA SER A 188 -6.03 -1.95 10.16
C SER A 188 -6.54 -3.30 9.71
N GLU A 189 -6.65 -4.25 10.63
CA GLU A 189 -7.24 -5.54 10.32
C GLU A 189 -8.69 -5.39 9.85
N PHE A 190 -9.05 -6.23 8.89
CA PHE A 190 -10.39 -6.39 8.39
C PHE A 190 -10.78 -7.86 8.53
N THR A 191 -11.72 -8.11 9.42
CA THR A 191 -12.32 -9.43 9.59
C THR A 191 -13.58 -9.48 8.74
N GLY A 192 -13.52 -10.08 7.55
CA GLY A 192 -14.56 -10.11 6.51
C GLY A 192 -15.94 -10.69 6.93
N GLY A 193 -16.24 -10.69 8.21
CA GLY A 193 -17.51 -11.15 8.78
C GLY A 193 -18.45 -10.03 9.28
N GLU A 194 -18.00 -8.78 9.31
CA GLU A 194 -18.85 -7.70 9.85
C GLU A 194 -19.75 -7.05 8.79
N ALA A 195 -19.38 -7.07 7.53
CA ALA A 195 -20.18 -6.48 6.45
C ALA A 195 -21.51 -7.19 6.18
N VAL A 196 -21.71 -8.41 6.69
CA VAL A 196 -22.96 -9.18 6.51
C VAL A 196 -23.92 -9.00 7.70
N ARG A 197 -23.48 -8.41 8.81
CA ARG A 197 -24.29 -8.30 10.04
C ARG A 197 -24.89 -6.92 10.31
N GLU A 198 -24.49 -5.89 9.59
CA GLU A 198 -25.08 -4.54 9.76
C GLU A 198 -26.47 -4.36 9.12
N GLY A 199 -26.93 -5.33 8.31
CA GLY A 199 -28.31 -5.33 7.77
C GLY A 199 -29.41 -5.76 8.75
N GLU A 200 -29.09 -6.25 9.95
CA GLU A 200 -30.10 -6.86 10.84
C GLU A 200 -30.15 -6.32 12.28
N ARG A 201 -29.39 -5.28 12.64
CA ARG A 201 -29.49 -4.71 14.01
C ARG A 201 -29.39 -3.19 14.04
N GLU A 202 -30.44 -2.51 13.65
CA GLU A 202 -30.78 -1.23 14.27
C GLU A 202 -31.19 -1.48 15.71
N GLY A 203 -30.41 -1.01 16.65
CA GLY A 203 -30.82 -0.92 18.04
C GLY A 203 -29.73 -1.15 19.08
N LYS A 204 -29.28 -0.03 19.66
CA LYS A 204 -28.60 0.13 20.96
C LYS A 204 -27.11 -0.18 21.09
N GLY A 205 -26.40 0.85 21.50
CA GLY A 205 -25.27 0.77 22.42
C GLY A 205 -23.97 1.37 21.87
N VAL A 206 -23.68 2.56 22.36
CA VAL A 206 -22.34 3.14 22.36
C VAL A 206 -21.36 2.14 22.95
N ARG A 207 -20.36 1.70 22.19
CA ARG A 207 -19.21 0.96 22.71
C ARG A 207 -17.96 1.79 22.53
N GLU A 208 -17.30 2.02 23.65
CA GLU A 208 -15.96 2.60 23.74
C GLU A 208 -14.99 1.89 22.81
N GLU A 209 -14.31 2.63 21.95
CA GLU A 209 -13.19 2.14 21.16
C GLU A 209 -12.06 1.77 22.10
N LYS A 210 -11.92 0.49 22.38
CA LYS A 210 -10.64 -0.06 22.85
C LYS A 210 -9.65 0.07 21.71
N ILE A 211 -8.71 0.99 21.84
CA ILE A 211 -7.50 1.04 21.03
C ILE A 211 -6.68 -0.20 21.37
N ILE A 212 -6.94 -1.28 20.66
CA ILE A 212 -6.05 -2.44 20.69
C ILE A 212 -4.89 -2.10 19.77
N HIS A 213 -3.71 -2.02 20.34
CA HIS A 213 -2.45 -2.06 19.58
C HIS A 213 -2.33 -3.46 18.99
N SER A 214 -3.07 -3.70 17.92
CA SER A 214 -2.89 -4.90 17.11
C SER A 214 -1.83 -4.63 16.07
N HIS A 215 -0.94 -5.60 15.88
CA HIS A 215 0.10 -5.56 14.86
C HIS A 215 -0.49 -5.20 13.50
N PHE A 216 0.11 -4.23 12.80
CA PHE A 216 -0.40 -3.71 11.54
C PHE A 216 -0.31 -4.72 10.38
N ILE A 217 0.50 -5.79 10.52
CA ILE A 217 0.83 -6.72 9.44
C ILE A 217 0.79 -8.17 9.91
#